data_738da9075c4d46d2869d5ffd93a58e7a
#
_entry.id   738da9075c4d46d2869d5ffd93a58e7a
#
_cell.length_a   1.000
_cell.length_b   1.000
_cell.length_c   1.000
_cell.angle_alpha   90.00
_cell.angle_beta   90.00
_cell.angle_gamma   90.00
#
_symmetry.space_group_name_H-M   'P 1'
#
loop_
_entity.id
_entity.type
_entity.pdbx_description
1 polymer ?
#
loop_
_entity_poly.entity_id
_entity_poly.type
_entity_poly.pdbx_seq_one_letter_code
_entity_poly.pdbx_strand_id
1 'polypeptide(L)'
;PDELGRALKSGNPLLVMVSLEGCPFCKVTRENYLGPMHLQQGLPVVQLDMRSNQAVKDFRGAMSTHDQLIRTWRINIAPTVLFFGAGGVEIAERLVGGYLPDFYGAYLDGRLSTARAAIKPV
;
A
#
# COMPACT_ATOMS: atom_id res chain seq x y z
N PRO A 1 6.92 -8.27 -7.18
CA PRO A 1 7.90 -9.00 -6.36
C PRO A 1 9.17 -8.20 -6.10
N ASP A 2 9.68 -7.50 -7.10
CA ASP A 2 10.93 -6.76 -6.97
C ASP A 2 10.82 -5.59 -5.99
N GLU A 3 9.70 -4.89 -6.02
CA GLU A 3 9.42 -3.79 -5.11
C GLU A 3 9.34 -4.28 -3.66
N LEU A 4 8.70 -5.43 -3.44
CA LEU A 4 8.61 -6.02 -2.11
C LEU A 4 10.01 -6.40 -1.59
N GLY A 5 10.83 -7.02 -2.42
CA GLY A 5 12.19 -7.39 -2.05
C GLY A 5 13.03 -6.18 -1.65
N ARG A 6 12.95 -5.10 -2.42
CA ARG A 6 13.67 -3.86 -2.10
C ARG A 6 13.17 -3.23 -0.80
N ALA A 7 11.85 -3.23 -0.59
CA ALA A 7 11.27 -2.67 0.63
C ALA A 7 11.78 -3.41 1.87
N LEU A 8 11.73 -4.72 1.84
CA LEU A 8 12.15 -5.54 2.98
C LEU A 8 13.63 -5.37 3.30
N LYS A 9 14.48 -5.22 2.29
CA LYS A 9 15.92 -4.97 2.49
C LYS A 9 16.17 -3.66 3.20
N SER A 10 15.32 -2.66 3.00
CA SER A 10 15.45 -1.37 3.69
C SER A 10 14.78 -1.34 5.07
N GLY A 11 14.19 -2.45 5.51
CA GLY A 11 13.49 -2.52 6.79
C GLY A 11 12.09 -1.96 6.77
N ASN A 12 11.51 -1.76 5.59
CA ASN A 12 10.17 -1.20 5.41
C ASN A 12 9.21 -2.24 4.83
N PRO A 13 7.91 -2.15 5.18
CA PRO A 13 6.89 -2.87 4.41
C PRO A 13 6.77 -2.25 3.02
N LEU A 14 6.21 -3.00 2.08
CA LEU A 14 5.75 -2.41 0.84
C LEU A 14 4.33 -1.91 1.06
N LEU A 15 4.10 -0.62 0.84
CA LEU A 15 2.77 -0.05 0.89
C LEU A 15 2.14 -0.14 -0.48
N VAL A 16 0.90 -0.62 -0.52
CA VAL A 16 0.09 -0.64 -1.74
C VAL A 16 -1.10 0.26 -1.51
N MET A 17 -1.20 1.32 -2.30
CA MET A 17 -2.35 2.22 -2.27
C MET A 17 -3.31 1.81 -3.38
N VAL A 18 -4.51 1.43 -3.00
CA VAL A 18 -5.58 1.16 -3.95
C VAL A 18 -6.35 2.46 -4.19
N SER A 19 -6.40 2.88 -5.43
CA SER A 19 -7.01 4.14 -5.86
C SER A 19 -8.13 3.89 -6.85
N LEU A 20 -8.97 4.91 -7.05
CA LEU A 20 -10.00 4.93 -8.06
C LEU A 20 -9.97 6.30 -8.71
N GLU A 21 -10.03 6.33 -10.04
CA GLU A 21 -10.07 7.60 -10.76
C GLU A 21 -11.28 8.43 -10.32
N GLY A 22 -11.06 9.73 -10.10
CA GLY A 22 -12.08 10.64 -9.64
C GLY A 22 -12.36 10.61 -8.14
N CYS A 23 -11.56 9.90 -7.37
CA CYS A 23 -11.72 9.78 -5.91
C CYS A 23 -10.98 10.93 -5.20
N PRO A 24 -11.69 11.89 -4.57
CA PRO A 24 -11.03 13.02 -3.89
C PRO A 24 -10.13 12.58 -2.74
N PHE A 25 -10.57 11.61 -1.94
CA PHE A 25 -9.78 11.11 -0.81
C PHE A 25 -8.53 10.36 -1.25
N CYS A 26 -8.57 9.70 -2.40
CA CYS A 26 -7.39 9.06 -2.98
C CYS A 26 -6.32 10.10 -3.29
N LYS A 27 -6.73 11.24 -3.84
CA LYS A 27 -5.82 12.35 -4.13
C LYS A 27 -5.19 12.90 -2.85
N VAL A 28 -5.99 13.12 -1.81
CA VAL A 28 -5.51 13.60 -0.50
C VAL A 28 -4.51 12.61 0.10
N THR A 29 -4.84 11.33 0.12
CA THR A 29 -3.96 10.29 0.67
C THR A 29 -2.63 10.27 -0.06
N ARG A 30 -2.67 10.31 -1.38
CA ARG A 30 -1.46 10.28 -2.20
C ARG A 30 -0.61 11.54 -2.04
N GLU A 31 -1.23 12.71 -2.16
CA GLU A 31 -0.48 13.97 -2.20
C GLU A 31 -0.04 14.47 -0.82
N ASN A 32 -0.85 14.24 0.21
CA ASN A 32 -0.59 14.78 1.54
C ASN A 32 0.12 13.81 2.48
N TYR A 33 0.09 12.52 2.20
CA TYR A 33 0.68 11.50 3.07
C TYR A 33 1.70 10.62 2.36
N LEU A 34 1.25 9.77 1.43
CA LEU A 34 2.12 8.77 0.84
C LEU A 34 3.19 9.35 -0.09
N GLY A 35 2.83 10.36 -0.88
CA GLY A 35 3.79 11.03 -1.75
C GLY A 35 4.95 11.65 -0.97
N PRO A 36 4.66 12.51 0.03
CA PRO A 36 5.72 13.05 0.87
C PRO A 36 6.55 11.98 1.59
N MET A 37 5.94 10.94 2.11
CA MET A 37 6.67 9.86 2.76
C MET A 37 7.59 9.12 1.79
N HIS A 38 7.13 8.89 0.57
CA HIS A 38 7.95 8.28 -0.47
C HIS A 38 9.14 9.17 -0.85
N LEU A 39 8.86 10.45 -1.10
CA LEU A 39 9.90 11.39 -1.55
C LEU A 39 10.90 11.77 -0.47
N GLN A 40 10.44 11.97 0.76
CA GLN A 40 11.27 12.47 1.85
C GLN A 40 11.91 11.36 2.68
N GLN A 41 11.23 10.25 2.85
CA GLN A 41 11.68 9.15 3.71
C GLN A 41 12.08 7.90 2.91
N GLY A 42 11.90 7.91 1.59
CA GLY A 42 12.20 6.75 0.77
C GLY A 42 11.26 5.56 1.00
N LEU A 43 10.07 5.80 1.56
CA LEU A 43 9.12 4.74 1.84
C LEU A 43 8.64 4.09 0.54
N PRO A 44 8.78 2.77 0.38
CA PRO A 44 8.31 2.10 -0.83
C PRO A 44 6.79 2.11 -0.92
N VAL A 45 6.25 2.72 -1.96
CA VAL A 45 4.81 2.80 -2.20
C VAL A 45 4.54 2.49 -3.66
N VAL A 46 3.60 1.60 -3.91
CA VAL A 46 3.07 1.35 -5.26
C VAL A 46 1.58 1.63 -5.27
N GLN A 47 1.05 1.98 -6.43
CA GLN A 47 -0.37 2.26 -6.60
C GLN A 47 -1.01 1.24 -7.52
N LEU A 48 -2.17 0.73 -7.12
CA LEU A 48 -3.03 -0.08 -7.98
C LEU A 48 -4.35 0.67 -8.18
N ASP A 49 -4.86 0.63 -9.40
CA ASP A 49 -6.06 1.36 -9.76
C ASP A 49 -7.23 0.41 -9.96
N MET A 50 -8.34 0.68 -9.27
CA MET A 50 -9.57 -0.10 -9.41
C MET A 50 -10.07 -0.02 -10.85
N ARG A 51 -10.60 -1.13 -11.34
CA ARG A 51 -11.13 -1.29 -12.70
C ARG A 51 -10.08 -1.16 -13.79
N SER A 52 -8.80 -1.09 -13.45
CA SER A 52 -7.73 -1.06 -14.43
C SER A 52 -7.34 -2.47 -14.84
N ASN A 53 -7.22 -2.70 -16.15
CA ASN A 53 -6.73 -3.95 -16.71
C ASN A 53 -5.24 -3.91 -16.99
N GLN A 54 -4.53 -2.90 -16.49
CA GLN A 54 -3.10 -2.82 -16.64
C GLN A 54 -2.44 -4.05 -15.99
N ALA A 55 -1.49 -4.65 -16.74
CA ALA A 55 -0.80 -5.84 -16.29
C ALA A 55 0.10 -5.54 -15.08
N VAL A 56 0.15 -6.47 -14.16
CA VAL A 56 1.02 -6.40 -12.98
C VAL A 56 1.36 -7.83 -12.57
N LYS A 57 2.55 -8.03 -12.00
CA LYS A 57 2.91 -9.31 -11.42
C LYS A 57 2.48 -9.35 -9.97
N ASP A 58 1.85 -10.47 -9.57
CA ASP A 58 1.55 -10.69 -8.17
C ASP A 58 2.83 -11.02 -7.37
N PHE A 59 2.69 -11.26 -6.08
CA PHE A 59 3.87 -11.53 -5.23
C PHE A 59 4.53 -12.88 -5.53
N ARG A 60 3.87 -13.74 -6.30
CA ARG A 60 4.44 -15.03 -6.74
C ARG A 60 5.09 -14.92 -8.12
N GLY A 61 5.06 -13.74 -8.73
CA GLY A 61 5.59 -13.52 -10.06
C GLY A 61 4.64 -13.88 -11.20
N ALA A 62 3.41 -14.29 -10.90
CA ALA A 62 2.42 -14.61 -11.92
C ALA A 62 1.80 -13.32 -12.47
N MET A 63 1.48 -13.33 -13.76
CA MET A 63 0.85 -12.17 -14.40
C MET A 63 -0.60 -12.05 -13.96
N SER A 64 -0.99 -10.83 -13.62
CA SER A 64 -2.34 -10.49 -13.21
C SER A 64 -2.67 -9.08 -13.73
N THR A 65 -3.74 -8.49 -13.24
CA THR A 65 -4.10 -7.10 -13.52
C THR A 65 -4.35 -6.37 -12.21
N HIS A 66 -4.31 -5.04 -12.26
CA HIS A 66 -4.63 -4.22 -11.08
C HIS A 66 -5.99 -4.62 -10.51
N ASP A 67 -7.02 -4.67 -11.36
CA ASP A 67 -8.38 -5.00 -10.93
C ASP A 67 -8.47 -6.39 -10.31
N GLN A 68 -7.79 -7.37 -10.90
CA GLN A 68 -7.84 -8.75 -10.42
C GLN A 68 -7.18 -8.89 -9.04
N LEU A 69 -6.03 -8.24 -8.82
CA LEU A 69 -5.39 -8.25 -7.51
C LEU A 69 -6.25 -7.59 -6.44
N ILE A 70 -6.87 -6.45 -6.79
CA ILE A 70 -7.75 -5.73 -5.87
C ILE A 70 -8.92 -6.61 -5.44
N ARG A 71 -9.52 -7.34 -6.39
CA ARG A 71 -10.61 -8.29 -6.09
C ARG A 71 -10.14 -9.46 -5.25
N THR A 72 -8.96 -9.99 -5.55
CA THR A 72 -8.37 -11.10 -4.78
C THR A 72 -8.16 -10.71 -3.32
N TRP A 73 -7.75 -9.46 -3.07
CA TRP A 73 -7.56 -8.94 -1.71
C TRP A 73 -8.87 -8.45 -1.08
N ARG A 74 -10.00 -8.62 -1.77
CA ARG A 74 -11.34 -8.24 -1.28
C ARG A 74 -11.44 -6.77 -0.93
N ILE A 75 -10.90 -5.91 -1.78
CA ILE A 75 -10.96 -4.47 -1.61
C ILE A 75 -12.07 -3.92 -2.48
N ASN A 76 -12.99 -3.18 -1.88
CA ASN A 76 -14.11 -2.56 -2.59
C ASN A 76 -14.30 -1.08 -2.25
N ILE A 77 -13.38 -0.50 -1.49
CA ILE A 77 -13.40 0.91 -1.09
C ILE A 77 -12.06 1.53 -1.45
N ALA A 78 -12.06 2.70 -2.05
CA ALA A 78 -10.87 3.50 -2.30
C ALA A 78 -10.95 4.81 -1.49
N PRO A 79 -9.85 5.31 -0.93
CA PRO A 79 -8.54 4.68 -0.91
C PRO A 79 -8.45 3.55 0.12
N THR A 80 -7.64 2.56 -0.17
CA THR A 80 -7.25 1.54 0.81
C THR A 80 -5.74 1.42 0.76
N VAL A 81 -5.08 1.41 1.90
CA VAL A 81 -3.63 1.24 2.00
C VAL A 81 -3.33 -0.06 2.72
N LEU A 82 -2.51 -0.90 2.08
CA LEU A 82 -2.11 -2.20 2.61
C LEU A 82 -0.62 -2.20 2.91
N PHE A 83 -0.22 -3.01 3.87
CA PHE A 83 1.16 -3.08 4.36
C PHE A 83 1.64 -4.52 4.23
N PHE A 84 2.52 -4.78 3.27
CA PHE A 84 2.97 -6.14 2.96
C PHE A 84 4.39 -6.40 3.47
N GLY A 85 4.58 -7.58 4.03
CA GLY A 85 5.87 -8.09 4.44
C GLY A 85 6.30 -9.29 3.60
N ALA A 86 7.21 -10.09 4.12
CA ALA A 86 7.78 -11.23 3.43
C ALA A 86 6.69 -12.18 2.90
N GLY A 87 6.86 -12.64 1.67
CA GLY A 87 5.92 -13.55 1.03
C GLY A 87 4.61 -12.91 0.60
N GLY A 88 4.49 -11.58 0.65
CA GLY A 88 3.26 -10.90 0.30
C GLY A 88 2.16 -11.02 1.35
N VAL A 89 2.55 -11.18 2.61
CA VAL A 89 1.62 -11.28 3.75
C VAL A 89 1.37 -9.88 4.33
N GLU A 90 0.12 -9.55 4.62
CA GLU A 90 -0.19 -8.30 5.31
C GLU A 90 0.30 -8.35 6.76
N ILE A 91 1.15 -7.41 7.13
CA ILE A 91 1.79 -7.37 8.46
C ILE A 91 1.30 -6.22 9.33
N ALA A 92 0.33 -5.47 8.86
CA ALA A 92 -0.40 -4.48 9.66
C ALA A 92 -1.81 -4.39 9.10
N GLU A 93 -2.75 -3.96 9.94
CA GLU A 93 -4.14 -3.80 9.52
C GLU A 93 -4.23 -2.75 8.42
N ARG A 94 -4.94 -3.07 7.35
CA ARG A 94 -5.13 -2.14 6.24
C ARG A 94 -5.96 -0.93 6.68
N LEU A 95 -5.64 0.23 6.09
CA LEU A 95 -6.43 1.44 6.28
C LEU A 95 -7.47 1.53 5.18
N VAL A 96 -8.73 1.41 5.54
CA VAL A 96 -9.85 1.41 4.60
C VAL A 96 -10.53 2.77 4.63
N GLY A 97 -10.60 3.42 3.46
CA GLY A 97 -11.24 4.70 3.31
C GLY A 97 -10.38 5.87 3.75
N GLY A 98 -10.88 7.08 3.56
CA GLY A 98 -10.20 8.33 3.90
C GLY A 98 -10.93 9.13 4.96
N TYR A 99 -11.73 8.48 5.78
CA TYR A 99 -12.48 9.14 6.83
C TYR A 99 -11.55 9.63 7.95
N LEU A 100 -11.99 10.68 8.65
CA LEU A 100 -11.24 11.33 9.73
C LEU A 100 -9.89 11.86 9.24
N PRO A 101 -9.89 12.82 8.29
CA PRO A 101 -8.63 13.31 7.70
C PRO A 101 -7.64 13.83 8.74
N ASP A 102 -8.12 14.44 9.83
CA ASP A 102 -7.26 14.99 10.87
C ASP A 102 -6.47 13.92 11.62
N PHE A 103 -6.94 12.67 11.59
CA PHE A 103 -6.30 11.56 12.29
C PHE A 103 -5.66 10.54 11.35
N TYR A 104 -5.80 10.72 10.04
CA TYR A 104 -5.31 9.76 9.06
C TYR A 104 -3.80 9.53 9.20
N GLY A 105 -3.03 10.60 9.34
CA GLY A 105 -1.58 10.52 9.51
C GLY A 105 -1.19 9.70 10.74
N ALA A 106 -1.90 9.88 11.83
CA ALA A 106 -1.64 9.11 13.06
C ALA A 106 -1.92 7.62 12.87
N TYR A 107 -3.02 7.27 12.21
CA TYR A 107 -3.32 5.87 11.89
C TYR A 107 -2.27 5.27 10.97
N LEU A 108 -1.86 6.02 9.95
CA LEU A 108 -0.82 5.58 9.02
C LEU A 108 0.51 5.33 9.74
N ASP A 109 0.92 6.26 10.58
CA ASP A 109 2.14 6.12 11.37
C ASP A 109 2.08 4.91 12.30
N GLY A 110 0.93 4.69 12.92
CA GLY A 110 0.72 3.52 13.80
C GLY A 110 0.83 2.21 13.04
N ARG A 111 0.22 2.12 11.87
CA ARG A 111 0.31 0.92 11.01
C ARG A 111 1.74 0.69 10.53
N LEU A 112 2.45 1.76 10.13
CA LEU A 112 3.85 1.66 9.73
C LEU A 112 4.72 1.16 10.86
N SER A 113 4.54 1.66 12.07
CA SER A 113 5.28 1.24 13.24
C SER A 113 5.07 -0.26 13.50
N THR A 114 3.82 -0.71 13.45
CA THR A 114 3.47 -2.13 13.60
C THR A 114 4.13 -2.98 12.52
N ALA A 115 4.04 -2.53 11.27
CA ALA A 115 4.60 -3.27 10.14
C ALA A 115 6.13 -3.35 10.22
N ARG A 116 6.80 -2.26 10.56
CA ARG A 116 8.26 -2.25 10.70
C ARG A 116 8.73 -3.17 11.81
N ALA A 117 7.99 -3.23 12.92
CA ALA A 117 8.31 -4.11 14.03
C ALA A 117 8.17 -5.58 13.65
N ALA A 118 7.30 -5.91 12.70
CA ALA A 118 7.09 -7.27 12.23
C ALA A 118 8.15 -7.72 11.22
N ILE A 119 8.93 -6.80 10.66
CA ILE A 119 9.99 -7.13 9.73
C ILE A 119 11.26 -7.46 10.51
N LYS A 120 11.70 -8.71 10.39
CA LYS A 120 12.91 -9.13 11.09
C LYS A 120 14.15 -8.64 10.35
N PRO A 121 15.17 -8.14 11.08
CA PRO A 121 16.44 -7.81 10.45
C PRO A 121 17.06 -9.04 9.79
N VAL A 122 17.67 -8.83 8.66
CA VAL A 122 18.36 -9.87 7.91
C VAL A 122 19.80 -9.98 8.41
#